data_76ec7e429bf65343c45d86cef96fa23e
#
_entry.id   76ec7e429bf65343c45d86cef96fa23e
#
_cell.length_a   1.000
_cell.length_b   1.000
_cell.length_c   1.000
_cell.angle_alpha   90.00
_cell.angle_beta   90.00
_cell.angle_gamma   90.00
#
_symmetry.space_group_name_H-M   'P 1'
#
loop_
_entity.id
_entity.type
_entity.pdbx_description
1 polymer ?
#
loop_
_entity_poly.entity_id
_entity_poly.type
_entity_poly.pdbx_seq_one_letter_code
_entity_poly.pdbx_strand_id
1 'polypeptide(L)'
;MVQIVDASKDLSSDPRNREAIMAAGGDPQIGNLETPINSSPLVKWFISNLPAYRPSLTPFRRGLEVGMAHGYFIYGPFLVLGPLRNGTNSNLAGLLEAIGLVIILTGALSLYANSSPGKPLSNVTINNLPVDAFNSKENWNNFASAFLIGGIGGAITAFFIYSNLELIKSLIGL
;
A
#
# COMPACT_ATOMS: atom_id res chain seq x y z
N MET A 1 -4.48 -30.83 -9.77
CA MET A 1 -3.57 -29.68 -9.60
C MET A 1 -2.21 -30.16 -10.05
N VAL A 2 -1.61 -29.61 -11.10
CA VAL A 2 -0.25 -30.01 -11.52
C VAL A 2 0.71 -29.29 -10.59
N GLN A 3 1.39 -30.04 -9.73
CA GLN A 3 2.45 -29.51 -8.90
C GLN A 3 3.67 -29.33 -9.81
N ILE A 4 4.04 -28.10 -10.11
CA ILE A 4 5.16 -27.79 -11.02
C ILE A 4 6.48 -27.93 -10.32
N VAL A 5 6.47 -27.75 -9.02
CA VAL A 5 7.60 -27.96 -8.13
C VAL A 5 7.50 -29.38 -7.61
N ASP A 6 8.47 -30.20 -7.96
CA ASP A 6 8.56 -31.57 -7.50
C ASP A 6 9.58 -31.65 -6.34
N ALA A 7 9.09 -31.37 -5.13
CA ALA A 7 9.92 -31.42 -3.92
C ALA A 7 10.48 -32.82 -3.65
N SER A 8 9.98 -33.88 -4.31
CA SER A 8 10.52 -35.25 -4.19
C SER A 8 11.91 -35.37 -4.81
N LYS A 9 12.29 -34.46 -5.68
CA LYS A 9 13.61 -34.36 -6.29
C LYS A 9 14.62 -33.58 -5.48
N ASP A 10 14.19 -32.95 -4.39
CA ASP A 10 15.08 -32.23 -3.50
C ASP A 10 16.03 -33.20 -2.80
N LEU A 11 17.33 -33.02 -3.03
CA LEU A 11 18.36 -33.79 -2.36
C LEU A 11 18.70 -33.10 -1.03
N SER A 12 18.40 -33.75 0.09
CA SER A 12 18.69 -33.20 1.42
C SER A 12 20.18 -32.93 1.66
N SER A 13 21.05 -33.58 0.91
CA SER A 13 22.51 -33.45 0.98
C SER A 13 23.08 -32.29 0.12
N ASP A 14 22.32 -31.76 -0.83
CA ASP A 14 22.77 -30.69 -1.69
C ASP A 14 21.79 -29.48 -1.59
N PRO A 15 22.15 -28.42 -0.84
CA PRO A 15 21.30 -27.25 -0.67
C PRO A 15 21.03 -26.49 -1.96
N ARG A 16 21.78 -26.72 -3.03
CA ARG A 16 21.54 -26.08 -4.36
C ARG A 16 20.39 -26.74 -5.10
N ASN A 17 20.03 -27.96 -4.72
CA ASN A 17 18.94 -28.72 -5.34
C ASN A 17 17.68 -28.69 -4.49
N ARG A 18 17.31 -27.48 -4.05
CA ARG A 18 16.08 -27.24 -3.31
C ARG A 18 15.25 -26.20 -4.05
N GLU A 19 14.00 -26.52 -4.25
CA GLU A 19 13.05 -25.62 -4.82
C GLU A 19 12.53 -24.66 -3.74
N ALA A 20 13.02 -23.40 -3.78
CA ALA A 20 12.62 -22.35 -2.84
C ALA A 20 11.47 -21.48 -3.36
N ILE A 21 11.20 -21.55 -4.67
CA ILE A 21 10.18 -20.72 -5.35
C ILE A 21 9.22 -21.65 -6.07
N MET A 22 7.92 -21.46 -5.81
CA MET A 22 6.85 -22.28 -6.36
C MET A 22 5.81 -21.43 -7.07
N ALA A 23 5.09 -21.99 -8.04
CA ALA A 23 3.90 -21.34 -8.57
C ALA A 23 2.78 -21.38 -7.52
N ALA A 24 2.27 -20.22 -7.14
CA ALA A 24 1.21 -20.11 -6.15
C ALA A 24 -0.06 -20.86 -6.61
N GLY A 25 -0.57 -21.73 -5.73
CA GLY A 25 -1.71 -22.58 -6.07
C GLY A 25 -1.42 -23.65 -7.12
N GLY A 26 -0.15 -23.82 -7.50
CA GLY A 26 0.29 -24.81 -8.48
C GLY A 26 -0.01 -24.46 -9.95
N ASP A 27 -0.41 -23.23 -10.23
CA ASP A 27 -0.68 -22.77 -11.59
C ASP A 27 0.36 -21.72 -12.05
N PRO A 28 1.31 -22.10 -12.93
CA PRO A 28 2.33 -21.19 -13.41
C PRO A 28 1.80 -20.08 -14.33
N GLN A 29 0.63 -20.27 -14.91
CA GLN A 29 0.05 -19.31 -15.85
C GLN A 29 -0.48 -18.06 -15.14
N ILE A 30 -0.81 -18.15 -13.85
CA ILE A 30 -1.23 -17.00 -13.04
C ILE A 30 -0.07 -16.02 -12.80
N GLY A 31 1.19 -16.46 -13.00
CA GLY A 31 2.37 -15.60 -12.82
C GLY A 31 2.62 -15.19 -11.37
N ASN A 32 1.95 -15.81 -10.42
CA ASN A 32 2.09 -15.54 -8.99
C ASN A 32 3.02 -16.59 -8.37
N LEU A 33 4.13 -16.15 -7.81
CA LEU A 33 5.15 -17.03 -7.23
C LEU A 33 5.09 -17.02 -5.70
N GLU A 34 5.14 -18.20 -5.11
CA GLU A 34 5.35 -18.38 -3.68
C GLU A 34 6.84 -18.42 -3.38
N THR A 35 7.29 -17.52 -2.50
CA THR A 35 8.69 -17.40 -2.10
C THR A 35 8.82 -17.49 -0.58
N PRO A 36 10.01 -17.80 -0.02
CA PRO A 36 10.22 -17.82 1.43
C PRO A 36 9.89 -16.48 2.11
N ILE A 37 9.93 -15.38 1.36
CA ILE A 37 9.61 -14.03 1.89
C ILE A 37 8.11 -13.83 1.90
N ASN A 38 7.43 -13.87 0.73
CA ASN A 38 6.02 -13.53 0.62
C ASN A 38 5.06 -14.55 1.26
N SER A 39 5.52 -15.79 1.44
CA SER A 39 4.76 -16.86 2.12
C SER A 39 5.10 -17.00 3.60
N SER A 40 6.07 -16.23 4.12
CA SER A 40 6.45 -16.31 5.54
C SER A 40 5.30 -15.85 6.44
N PRO A 41 5.13 -16.47 7.64
CA PRO A 41 4.08 -16.09 8.59
C PRO A 41 4.17 -14.60 9.00
N LEU A 42 5.38 -14.07 9.15
CA LEU A 42 5.61 -12.67 9.51
C LEU A 42 5.10 -11.72 8.42
N VAL A 43 5.46 -11.98 7.16
CA VAL A 43 5.02 -11.14 6.04
C VAL A 43 3.52 -11.25 5.82
N LYS A 44 2.95 -12.44 5.88
CA LYS A 44 1.49 -12.65 5.82
C LYS A 44 0.76 -11.89 6.92
N TRP A 45 1.25 -11.96 8.14
CA TRP A 45 0.68 -11.23 9.27
C TRP A 45 0.77 -9.71 9.04
N PHE A 46 1.94 -9.19 8.67
CA PHE A 46 2.13 -7.76 8.45
C PHE A 46 1.21 -7.23 7.34
N ILE A 47 1.24 -7.85 6.16
CA ILE A 47 0.43 -7.43 5.02
C ILE A 47 -1.07 -7.53 5.33
N SER A 48 -1.52 -8.61 5.99
CA SER A 48 -2.93 -8.79 6.33
C SER A 48 -3.45 -7.76 7.33
N ASN A 49 -2.57 -7.10 8.09
CA ASN A 49 -2.93 -6.04 9.03
C ASN A 49 -2.87 -4.63 8.43
N LEU A 50 -2.35 -4.48 7.20
CA LEU A 50 -2.39 -3.19 6.53
C LEU A 50 -3.83 -2.77 6.24
N PRO A 51 -4.14 -1.47 6.27
CA PRO A 51 -5.51 -0.97 6.06
C PRO A 51 -6.15 -1.45 4.76
N ALA A 52 -5.35 -1.64 3.70
CA ALA A 52 -5.85 -2.15 2.42
C ALA A 52 -6.42 -3.58 2.52
N TYR A 53 -5.92 -4.42 3.44
CA TYR A 53 -6.22 -5.85 3.52
C TYR A 53 -6.86 -6.29 4.83
N ARG A 54 -6.74 -5.48 5.89
CA ARG A 54 -7.27 -5.80 7.22
C ARG A 54 -8.78 -6.07 7.14
N PRO A 55 -9.26 -7.20 7.67
CA PRO A 55 -10.69 -7.50 7.69
C PRO A 55 -11.47 -6.49 8.52
N SER A 56 -12.79 -6.47 8.36
CA SER A 56 -13.74 -5.66 9.14
C SER A 56 -13.68 -4.14 8.95
N LEU A 57 -12.81 -3.61 8.07
CA LEU A 57 -12.84 -2.19 7.72
C LEU A 57 -13.87 -1.92 6.62
N THR A 58 -14.70 -0.91 6.85
CA THR A 58 -15.57 -0.39 5.78
C THR A 58 -14.72 0.22 4.66
N PRO A 59 -15.24 0.30 3.42
CA PRO A 59 -14.52 0.95 2.31
C PRO A 59 -14.04 2.36 2.66
N PHE A 60 -14.88 3.15 3.36
CA PHE A 60 -14.55 4.49 3.80
C PHE A 60 -13.36 4.50 4.79
N ARG A 61 -13.41 3.72 5.87
CA ARG A 61 -12.30 3.68 6.84
C ARG A 61 -11.01 3.17 6.21
N ARG A 62 -11.11 2.20 5.33
CA ARG A 62 -9.98 1.67 4.57
C ARG A 62 -9.34 2.74 3.71
N GLY A 63 -10.14 3.48 2.95
CA GLY A 63 -9.68 4.61 2.13
C GLY A 63 -9.04 5.70 2.98
N LEU A 64 -9.63 6.04 4.11
CA LEU A 64 -9.11 7.05 5.04
C LEU A 64 -7.70 6.69 5.54
N GLU A 65 -7.52 5.48 6.07
CA GLU A 65 -6.23 5.04 6.62
C GLU A 65 -5.16 4.88 5.52
N VAL A 66 -5.53 4.35 4.35
CA VAL A 66 -4.62 4.25 3.20
C VAL A 66 -4.24 5.65 2.69
N GLY A 67 -5.20 6.55 2.60
CA GLY A 67 -4.96 7.94 2.22
C GLY A 67 -4.03 8.66 3.18
N MET A 68 -4.27 8.53 4.49
CA MET A 68 -3.40 9.13 5.52
C MET A 68 -1.94 8.69 5.36
N ALA A 69 -1.71 7.40 5.18
CA ALA A 69 -0.36 6.88 4.96
C ALA A 69 0.26 7.46 3.69
N HIS A 70 -0.48 7.47 2.58
CA HIS A 70 0.02 8.02 1.31
C HIS A 70 0.37 9.50 1.43
N GLY A 71 -0.53 10.34 1.93
CA GLY A 71 -0.28 11.77 2.08
C GLY A 71 0.92 12.06 2.97
N TYR A 72 1.03 11.34 4.09
CA TYR A 72 2.15 11.47 5.01
C TYR A 72 3.49 11.15 4.34
N PHE A 73 3.58 10.01 3.65
CA PHE A 73 4.83 9.59 3.02
C PHE A 73 5.18 10.36 1.76
N ILE A 74 4.21 10.82 0.98
CA ILE A 74 4.43 11.57 -0.27
C ILE A 74 4.99 12.97 0.01
N TYR A 75 4.66 13.59 1.13
CA TYR A 75 5.16 14.91 1.49
C TYR A 75 6.69 14.98 1.50
N GLY A 76 7.38 13.99 2.11
CA GLY A 76 8.84 13.97 2.20
C GLY A 76 9.56 14.08 0.85
N PRO A 77 9.30 13.20 -0.10
CA PRO A 77 9.86 13.30 -1.44
C PRO A 77 9.63 14.65 -2.14
N PHE A 78 8.44 15.22 -2.05
CA PHE A 78 8.18 16.53 -2.63
C PHE A 78 8.95 17.66 -1.93
N LEU A 79 9.07 17.60 -0.61
CA LEU A 79 9.86 18.57 0.15
C LEU A 79 11.33 18.57 -0.28
N VAL A 80 11.95 17.38 -0.46
CA VAL A 80 13.40 17.28 -0.67
C VAL A 80 13.80 17.15 -2.14
N LEU A 81 12.93 16.69 -3.02
CA LEU A 81 13.20 16.45 -4.44
C LEU A 81 12.32 17.30 -5.36
N GLY A 82 11.27 17.94 -4.85
CA GLY A 82 10.33 18.75 -5.61
C GLY A 82 11.01 19.90 -6.35
N PRO A 83 10.37 20.42 -7.42
CA PRO A 83 10.94 21.50 -8.25
C PRO A 83 11.12 22.80 -7.46
N LEU A 84 10.35 23.03 -6.41
CA LEU A 84 10.39 24.22 -5.56
C LEU A 84 11.17 24.03 -4.25
N ARG A 85 11.92 22.93 -4.09
CA ARG A 85 12.68 22.59 -2.87
C ARG A 85 13.66 23.64 -2.41
N ASN A 86 14.20 24.45 -3.34
CA ASN A 86 15.18 25.52 -3.04
C ASN A 86 14.53 26.89 -2.85
N GLY A 87 13.20 26.97 -2.91
CA GLY A 87 12.45 28.22 -2.73
C GLY A 87 12.29 28.60 -1.25
N THR A 88 11.97 29.84 -1.00
CA THR A 88 11.76 30.38 0.36
C THR A 88 10.64 29.65 1.12
N ASN A 89 9.66 29.13 0.40
CA ASN A 89 8.49 28.43 0.95
C ASN A 89 8.47 26.93 0.55
N SER A 90 9.64 26.28 0.54
CA SER A 90 9.78 24.88 0.12
C SER A 90 8.85 23.91 0.88
N ASN A 91 8.65 24.13 2.20
CA ASN A 91 7.74 23.33 2.99
C ASN A 91 6.30 23.40 2.51
N LEU A 92 5.81 24.63 2.24
CA LEU A 92 4.47 24.82 1.73
C LEU A 92 4.33 24.28 0.30
N ALA A 93 5.35 24.45 -0.53
CA ALA A 93 5.38 23.91 -1.87
C ALA A 93 5.26 22.37 -1.84
N GLY A 94 6.05 21.69 -1.01
CA GLY A 94 5.99 20.24 -0.82
C GLY A 94 4.61 19.76 -0.35
N LEU A 95 3.94 20.52 0.53
CA LEU A 95 2.58 20.23 0.96
C LEU A 95 1.60 20.33 -0.20
N LEU A 96 1.64 21.41 -0.98
CA LEU A 96 0.73 21.61 -2.11
C LEU A 96 0.95 20.58 -3.23
N GLU A 97 2.20 20.20 -3.50
CA GLU A 97 2.56 19.15 -4.44
C GLU A 97 2.03 17.78 -3.98
N ALA A 98 2.17 17.46 -2.69
CA ALA A 98 1.63 16.22 -2.12
C ALA A 98 0.10 16.18 -2.22
N ILE A 99 -0.59 17.27 -1.86
CA ILE A 99 -2.05 17.38 -1.99
C ILE A 99 -2.47 17.27 -3.46
N GLY A 100 -1.75 17.92 -4.37
CA GLY A 100 -2.01 17.83 -5.80
C GLY A 100 -1.95 16.39 -6.31
N LEU A 101 -0.94 15.62 -5.90
CA LEU A 101 -0.83 14.20 -6.26
C LEU A 101 -1.97 13.37 -5.64
N VAL A 102 -2.34 13.63 -4.39
CA VAL A 102 -3.48 12.95 -3.74
C VAL A 102 -4.79 13.19 -4.51
N ILE A 103 -5.01 14.42 -5.00
CA ILE A 103 -6.19 14.75 -5.84
C ILE A 103 -6.16 13.96 -7.14
N ILE A 104 -5.02 13.89 -7.82
CA ILE A 104 -4.85 13.12 -9.07
C ILE A 104 -5.13 11.63 -8.82
N LEU A 105 -4.57 11.06 -7.75
CA LEU A 105 -4.79 9.67 -7.38
C LEU A 105 -6.26 9.40 -7.05
N THR A 106 -6.93 10.31 -6.37
CA THR A 106 -8.37 10.21 -6.08
C THR A 106 -9.19 10.20 -7.37
N GLY A 107 -8.86 11.08 -8.32
CA GLY A 107 -9.47 11.08 -9.65
C GLY A 107 -9.28 9.76 -10.38
N ALA A 108 -8.07 9.21 -10.36
CA ALA A 108 -7.75 7.92 -10.94
C ALA A 108 -8.53 6.76 -10.28
N LEU A 109 -8.64 6.76 -8.95
CA LEU A 109 -9.45 5.77 -8.22
C LEU A 109 -10.94 5.87 -8.58
N SER A 110 -11.47 7.08 -8.74
CA SER A 110 -12.86 7.30 -9.15
C SER A 110 -13.11 6.84 -10.59
N LEU A 111 -12.17 7.08 -11.50
CA LEU A 111 -12.24 6.56 -12.87
C LEU A 111 -12.18 5.03 -12.89
N TYR A 112 -11.30 4.44 -12.10
CA TYR A 112 -11.22 2.99 -11.92
C TYR A 112 -12.54 2.41 -11.39
N ALA A 113 -13.13 3.02 -10.38
CA ALA A 113 -14.45 2.64 -9.86
C ALA A 113 -15.53 2.63 -10.94
N ASN A 114 -15.47 3.61 -11.86
CA ASN A 114 -16.44 3.72 -12.96
C ASN A 114 -16.22 2.70 -14.10
N SER A 115 -15.05 2.08 -14.17
CA SER A 115 -14.78 1.00 -15.14
C SER A 115 -15.40 -0.34 -14.74
N SER A 116 -16.08 -0.41 -13.58
CA SER A 116 -16.66 -1.64 -13.03
C SER A 116 -15.62 -2.75 -12.90
N PRO A 117 -14.55 -2.52 -12.13
CA PRO A 117 -13.46 -3.47 -12.01
C PRO A 117 -13.96 -4.81 -11.45
N GLY A 118 -13.38 -5.89 -11.94
CA GLY A 118 -13.66 -7.24 -11.45
C GLY A 118 -13.23 -7.37 -9.97
N LYS A 119 -13.69 -8.45 -9.33
CA LYS A 119 -13.28 -8.76 -7.96
C LYS A 119 -11.76 -8.97 -7.92
N PRO A 120 -11.08 -8.42 -6.88
CA PRO A 120 -9.66 -8.67 -6.72
C PRO A 120 -9.39 -10.16 -6.50
N LEU A 121 -8.29 -10.63 -7.08
CA LEU A 121 -7.85 -12.02 -6.92
C LEU A 121 -6.99 -12.15 -5.67
N SER A 122 -7.20 -13.24 -4.91
CA SER A 122 -6.31 -13.60 -3.80
C SER A 122 -4.93 -13.98 -4.33
N ASN A 123 -3.91 -13.74 -3.55
CA ASN A 123 -2.55 -14.19 -3.81
C ASN A 123 -1.98 -14.92 -2.59
N VAL A 124 -0.75 -15.42 -2.70
CA VAL A 124 -0.08 -16.18 -1.64
C VAL A 124 0.03 -15.43 -0.32
N THR A 125 0.30 -14.13 -0.41
CA THR A 125 0.51 -13.29 0.78
C THR A 125 -0.82 -12.92 1.43
N ILE A 126 -1.89 -12.79 0.64
CA ILE A 126 -3.21 -12.32 1.07
C ILE A 126 -4.25 -13.35 0.68
N ASN A 127 -4.53 -14.27 1.61
CA ASN A 127 -5.54 -15.32 1.39
C ASN A 127 -6.97 -14.82 1.57
N ASN A 128 -7.18 -13.81 2.42
CA ASN A 128 -8.48 -13.27 2.78
C ASN A 128 -8.60 -11.82 2.31
N LEU A 129 -8.73 -11.62 1.01
CA LEU A 129 -9.04 -10.29 0.47
C LEU A 129 -10.42 -9.83 0.96
N PRO A 130 -10.57 -8.55 1.32
CA PRO A 130 -11.86 -7.99 1.66
C PRO A 130 -12.71 -7.77 0.40
N VAL A 131 -13.12 -8.87 -0.24
CA VAL A 131 -13.84 -8.85 -1.52
C VAL A 131 -15.08 -7.96 -1.45
N ASP A 132 -15.80 -8.00 -0.32
CA ASP A 132 -17.01 -7.20 -0.12
C ASP A 132 -16.74 -5.69 -0.09
N ALA A 133 -15.53 -5.28 0.30
CA ALA A 133 -15.12 -3.87 0.30
C ALA A 133 -14.86 -3.31 -1.11
N PHE A 134 -14.64 -4.19 -2.09
CA PHE A 134 -14.23 -3.81 -3.45
C PHE A 134 -15.12 -4.42 -4.54
N ASN A 135 -16.31 -4.89 -4.18
CA ASN A 135 -17.22 -5.59 -5.09
C ASN A 135 -18.18 -4.67 -5.86
N SER A 136 -18.21 -3.38 -5.56
CA SER A 136 -19.12 -2.43 -6.20
C SER A 136 -18.46 -1.09 -6.48
N LYS A 137 -18.98 -0.39 -7.50
CA LYS A 137 -18.61 0.98 -7.84
C LYS A 137 -18.79 1.93 -6.64
N GLU A 138 -19.87 1.76 -5.88
CA GLU A 138 -20.14 2.58 -4.70
C GLU A 138 -19.06 2.42 -3.64
N ASN A 139 -18.65 1.18 -3.35
CA ASN A 139 -17.60 0.89 -2.38
C ASN A 139 -16.25 1.48 -2.82
N TRP A 140 -15.91 1.41 -4.10
CA TRP A 140 -14.72 2.04 -4.65
C TRP A 140 -14.78 3.58 -4.55
N ASN A 141 -15.93 4.19 -4.81
CA ASN A 141 -16.09 5.64 -4.66
C ASN A 141 -16.05 6.08 -3.20
N ASN A 142 -16.61 5.30 -2.27
CA ASN A 142 -16.47 5.53 -0.84
C ASN A 142 -15.01 5.44 -0.39
N PHE A 143 -14.26 4.47 -0.92
CA PHE A 143 -12.83 4.37 -0.70
C PHE A 143 -12.09 5.59 -1.25
N ALA A 144 -12.36 6.01 -2.50
CA ALA A 144 -11.68 7.12 -3.15
C ALA A 144 -11.93 8.46 -2.43
N SER A 145 -13.17 8.73 -2.02
CA SER A 145 -13.50 9.96 -1.27
C SER A 145 -12.82 10.02 0.09
N ALA A 146 -12.76 8.90 0.80
CA ALA A 146 -12.08 8.81 2.07
C ALA A 146 -10.55 8.88 1.90
N PHE A 147 -10.01 8.33 0.81
CA PHE A 147 -8.60 8.45 0.44
C PHE A 147 -8.19 9.92 0.25
N LEU A 148 -9.03 10.74 -0.38
CA LEU A 148 -8.80 12.17 -0.50
C LEU A 148 -8.68 12.85 0.87
N ILE A 149 -9.66 12.60 1.74
CA ILE A 149 -9.70 13.20 3.09
C ILE A 149 -8.47 12.76 3.90
N GLY A 150 -8.20 11.47 3.92
CA GLY A 150 -7.05 10.90 4.61
C GLY A 150 -5.73 11.41 4.05
N GLY A 151 -5.58 11.45 2.72
CA GLY A 151 -4.37 11.90 2.05
C GLY A 151 -4.03 13.35 2.34
N ILE A 152 -5.02 14.24 2.28
CA ILE A 152 -4.84 15.65 2.67
C ILE A 152 -4.45 15.73 4.15
N GLY A 153 -5.15 15.02 5.05
CA GLY A 153 -4.85 15.00 6.47
C GLY A 153 -3.44 14.46 6.78
N GLY A 154 -3.02 13.40 6.09
CA GLY A 154 -1.68 12.84 6.23
C GLY A 154 -0.58 13.81 5.79
N ALA A 155 -0.75 14.47 4.64
CA ALA A 155 0.19 15.46 4.13
C ALA A 155 0.30 16.68 5.09
N ILE A 156 -0.83 17.17 5.58
CA ILE A 156 -0.86 18.26 6.57
C ILE A 156 -0.16 17.84 7.87
N THR A 157 -0.38 16.62 8.35
CA THR A 157 0.29 16.10 9.54
C THR A 157 1.81 16.07 9.37
N ALA A 158 2.29 15.55 8.23
CA ALA A 158 3.72 15.53 7.92
C ALA A 158 4.32 16.94 7.85
N PHE A 159 3.61 17.87 7.21
CA PHE A 159 3.98 19.29 7.14
C PHE A 159 4.12 19.91 8.53
N PHE A 160 3.15 19.70 9.43
CA PHE A 160 3.21 20.23 10.80
C PHE A 160 4.35 19.62 11.59
N ILE A 161 4.58 18.32 11.51
CA ILE A 161 5.69 17.66 12.19
C ILE A 161 7.00 18.25 11.71
N TYR A 162 7.21 18.35 10.42
CA TYR A 162 8.45 18.89 9.86
C TYR A 162 8.65 20.37 10.20
N SER A 163 7.62 21.20 10.12
CA SER A 163 7.70 22.62 10.43
C SER A 163 8.00 22.91 11.90
N ASN A 164 7.73 21.94 12.80
CA ASN A 164 8.00 22.05 14.23
C ASN A 164 9.09 21.09 14.72
N LEU A 165 9.93 20.60 13.81
CA LEU A 165 10.89 19.54 14.13
C LEU A 165 11.87 19.94 15.24
N GLU A 166 12.38 21.18 15.24
CA GLU A 166 13.30 21.67 16.25
C GLU A 166 12.64 21.78 17.64
N LEU A 167 11.38 22.22 17.69
CA LEU A 167 10.60 22.23 18.92
C LEU A 167 10.40 20.78 19.44
N ILE A 168 10.04 19.86 18.55
CA ILE A 168 9.83 18.45 18.90
C ILE A 168 11.14 17.85 19.45
N LYS A 169 12.28 18.07 18.79
CA LYS A 169 13.60 17.61 19.26
C LYS A 169 13.90 18.14 20.66
N SER A 170 13.67 19.43 20.90
CA SER A 170 13.91 20.03 22.22
C SER A 170 13.04 19.42 23.33
N LEU A 171 11.81 19.00 23.00
CA LEU A 171 10.89 18.38 23.97
C LEU A 171 11.27 16.94 24.33
N ILE A 172 11.92 16.21 23.41
CA ILE A 172 12.33 14.81 23.62
C ILE A 172 13.81 14.68 24.03
N GLY A 173 14.51 15.82 24.20
CA GLY A 173 15.89 15.84 24.67
C GLY A 173 16.93 15.43 23.62
N LEU A 174 16.65 15.64 22.32
CA LEU A 174 17.54 15.39 21.19
C LEU A 174 18.07 16.69 20.61
#